data_0a5ab0849d64a45374251e795d639a29
#
_entry.id   0a5ab0849d64a45374251e795d639a29
#
_cell.length_a   1.000
_cell.length_b   1.000
_cell.length_c   1.000
_cell.angle_alpha   90.00
_cell.angle_beta   90.00
_cell.angle_gamma   90.00
#
_symmetry.space_group_name_H-M   'P 1'
#
loop_
_entity.id
_entity.type
_entity.pdbx_description
1 polymer ?
#
loop_
_entity_poly.entity_id
_entity_poly.type
_entity_poly.pdbx_seq_one_letter_code
_entity_poly.pdbx_strand_id
1 'polypeptide(L)'
;MNTAAKPIPVIAHTNGLLGHANGMSCFDNRFYVVAGDNKVVALNCNSGKEEAVYTITPASLRLKAINYLYETNTALLLSIENGKMLLYKCTFGDTKKPSAVYLGTIENPGQPVSQDIFYHNKYGLFVGTCNANLAAQNVVTTKNTLLHYDLKKLSTKTSLYPDFGFVTNMPAKNAEGQVYNSFELESVALDTNTKKLAAVCNVNVKKSNSDTTLVSMDGFFQYNTIEFI
;
A
#
# COMPACT_ATOMS: atom_id res chain seq x y z
N MET A 1 3.25 31.33 10.35
CA MET A 1 2.80 30.78 11.65
C MET A 1 2.24 29.40 11.40
N ASN A 2 2.94 28.39 11.88
CA ASN A 2 2.45 27.00 11.81
C ASN A 2 1.38 26.85 12.90
N THR A 3 0.11 26.93 12.53
CA THR A 3 -0.96 26.52 13.44
C THR A 3 -0.84 25.01 13.58
N ALA A 4 -0.38 24.55 14.74
CA ALA A 4 -0.34 23.14 15.07
C ALA A 4 -1.73 22.55 14.77
N ALA A 5 -1.80 21.65 13.80
CA ALA A 5 -3.03 20.94 13.49
C ALA A 5 -3.49 20.24 14.78
N LYS A 6 -4.75 20.41 15.15
CA LYS A 6 -5.30 19.66 16.30
C LYS A 6 -5.12 18.18 16.04
N PRO A 7 -4.66 17.41 17.03
CA PRO A 7 -4.55 15.96 16.86
C PRO A 7 -5.90 15.41 16.42
N ILE A 8 -5.91 14.67 15.32
CA ILE A 8 -7.09 13.92 14.91
C ILE A 8 -7.25 12.78 15.94
N PRO A 9 -8.44 12.60 16.53
CA PRO A 9 -8.64 11.51 17.47
C PRO A 9 -8.34 10.18 16.77
N VAL A 10 -7.37 9.44 17.28
CA VAL A 10 -7.04 8.10 16.80
C VAL A 10 -8.02 7.11 17.43
N ILE A 11 -8.77 6.41 16.61
CA ILE A 11 -9.62 5.31 17.06
C ILE A 11 -8.75 4.05 17.12
N ALA A 12 -8.43 3.62 18.34
CA ALA A 12 -7.66 2.41 18.54
C ALA A 12 -8.55 1.17 18.46
N HIS A 13 -8.26 0.26 17.53
CA HIS A 13 -8.86 -1.07 17.48
C HIS A 13 -8.02 -2.04 18.30
N THR A 14 -8.46 -2.34 19.54
CA THR A 14 -7.72 -3.17 20.50
C THR A 14 -8.01 -4.67 20.40
N ASN A 15 -8.94 -5.06 19.56
CA ASN A 15 -9.45 -6.45 19.51
C ASN A 15 -8.74 -7.35 18.48
N GLY A 16 -7.65 -6.91 17.90
CA GLY A 16 -6.92 -7.66 16.86
C GLY A 16 -7.67 -7.88 15.54
N LEU A 17 -8.85 -7.25 15.38
CA LEU A 17 -9.70 -7.41 14.20
C LEU A 17 -9.00 -7.04 12.90
N LEU A 18 -8.22 -5.98 12.92
CA LEU A 18 -7.52 -5.46 11.73
C LEU A 18 -6.21 -6.19 11.42
N GLY A 19 -5.72 -7.01 12.34
CA GLY A 19 -4.44 -7.70 12.16
C GLY A 19 -3.31 -6.72 11.84
N HIS A 20 -2.56 -6.97 10.77
CA HIS A 20 -1.48 -6.07 10.31
C HIS A 20 -1.99 -4.85 9.55
N ALA A 21 -3.27 -4.86 9.12
CA ALA A 21 -3.91 -3.78 8.36
C ALA A 21 -3.14 -3.40 7.06
N ASN A 22 -2.69 -4.40 6.32
CA ASN A 22 -2.00 -4.19 5.04
C ASN A 22 -2.96 -3.62 4.00
N GLY A 23 -2.73 -2.43 3.54
CA GLY A 23 -3.52 -1.79 2.51
C GLY A 23 -4.94 -1.38 2.94
N MET A 24 -5.32 -0.20 2.54
CA MET A 24 -6.63 0.38 2.87
C MET A 24 -7.13 1.22 1.69
N SER A 25 -8.44 1.18 1.46
CA SER A 25 -9.10 2.06 0.49
C SER A 25 -10.40 2.60 1.06
N CYS A 26 -10.76 3.82 0.67
CA CYS A 26 -11.98 4.47 1.10
C CYS A 26 -13.03 4.48 -0.02
N PHE A 27 -14.26 4.08 0.30
CA PHE A 27 -15.40 4.19 -0.62
C PHE A 27 -16.71 4.27 0.19
N ASP A 28 -17.64 5.10 -0.25
CA ASP A 28 -18.99 5.24 0.32
C ASP A 28 -18.99 5.35 1.86
N ASN A 29 -18.20 6.31 2.36
CA ASN A 29 -18.04 6.59 3.79
C ASN A 29 -17.52 5.39 4.63
N ARG A 30 -16.81 4.45 3.98
CA ARG A 30 -16.18 3.29 4.60
C ARG A 30 -14.71 3.19 4.26
N PHE A 31 -13.92 2.77 5.24
CA PHE A 31 -12.58 2.25 5.02
C PHE A 31 -12.65 0.73 4.85
N TYR A 32 -12.17 0.23 3.74
CA TYR A 32 -11.97 -1.19 3.48
C TYR A 32 -10.52 -1.53 3.77
N VAL A 33 -10.28 -2.32 4.81
CA VAL A 33 -8.94 -2.64 5.31
C VAL A 33 -8.67 -4.12 5.11
N VAL A 34 -7.51 -4.45 4.51
CA VAL A 34 -7.03 -5.83 4.46
C VAL A 34 -6.57 -6.25 5.85
N ALA A 35 -7.36 -7.12 6.50
CA ALA A 35 -7.18 -7.50 7.90
C ALA A 35 -6.51 -8.87 8.10
N GLY A 36 -6.13 -9.53 7.02
CA GLY A 36 -5.49 -10.85 7.03
C GLY A 36 -5.57 -11.51 5.66
N ASP A 37 -5.19 -12.76 5.58
CA ASP A 37 -4.99 -13.49 4.31
C ASP A 37 -6.13 -13.31 3.30
N ASN A 38 -7.35 -13.61 3.69
CA ASN A 38 -8.52 -13.47 2.82
C ASN A 38 -9.64 -12.66 3.47
N LYS A 39 -9.29 -11.76 4.39
CA LYS A 39 -10.27 -10.94 5.12
C LYS A 39 -10.13 -9.46 4.76
N VAL A 40 -11.27 -8.82 4.56
CA VAL A 40 -11.39 -7.37 4.45
C VAL A 40 -12.44 -6.91 5.48
N VAL A 41 -12.06 -5.90 6.24
CA VAL A 41 -12.95 -5.27 7.23
C VAL A 41 -13.40 -3.92 6.71
N ALA A 42 -14.71 -3.66 6.74
CA ALA A 42 -15.25 -2.34 6.46
C ALA A 42 -15.51 -1.60 7.78
N LEU A 43 -14.92 -0.42 7.89
CA LEU A 43 -15.09 0.49 9.02
C LEU A 43 -15.81 1.76 8.55
N ASN A 44 -16.69 2.28 9.37
CA ASN A 44 -17.28 3.59 9.12
C ASN A 44 -16.22 4.70 9.23
N CYS A 45 -16.10 5.56 8.23
CA CYS A 45 -15.08 6.62 8.19
C CYS A 45 -15.20 7.65 9.33
N ASN A 46 -16.41 7.89 9.82
CA ASN A 46 -16.65 8.91 10.85
C ASN A 46 -16.47 8.38 12.28
N SER A 47 -16.92 7.14 12.51
CA SER A 47 -16.93 6.56 13.86
C SER A 47 -15.81 5.54 14.07
N GLY A 48 -15.17 5.05 13.01
CA GLY A 48 -14.21 3.95 13.04
C GLY A 48 -14.82 2.60 13.44
N LYS A 49 -16.13 2.52 13.62
CA LYS A 49 -16.81 1.27 14.02
C LYS A 49 -16.83 0.29 12.86
N GLU A 50 -16.68 -0.98 13.19
CA GLU A 50 -16.87 -2.07 12.25
C GLU A 50 -18.31 -2.09 11.75
N GLU A 51 -18.48 -2.15 10.43
CA GLU A 51 -19.77 -2.35 9.77
C GLU A 51 -19.87 -3.73 9.12
N ALA A 52 -18.76 -4.28 8.65
CA ALA A 52 -18.74 -5.60 8.04
C ALA A 52 -17.37 -6.26 8.09
N VAL A 53 -17.37 -7.58 8.19
CA VAL A 53 -16.21 -8.43 7.92
C VAL A 53 -16.52 -9.31 6.73
N TYR A 54 -15.70 -9.22 5.70
CA TYR A 54 -15.80 -10.01 4.48
C TYR A 54 -14.73 -11.09 4.48
N THR A 55 -15.14 -12.33 4.24
CA THR A 55 -14.24 -13.45 3.98
C THR A 55 -14.21 -13.70 2.48
N ILE A 56 -13.15 -13.29 1.82
CA ILE A 56 -13.03 -13.36 0.36
C ILE A 56 -12.73 -14.79 -0.07
N THR A 57 -13.38 -15.24 -1.13
CA THR A 57 -13.08 -16.53 -1.74
C THR A 57 -12.28 -16.35 -3.03
N PRO A 58 -11.36 -17.27 -3.36
CA PRO A 58 -11.02 -18.51 -2.66
C PRO A 58 -10.24 -18.29 -1.36
N ALA A 59 -10.29 -19.27 -0.46
CA ALA A 59 -9.61 -19.21 0.84
C ALA A 59 -8.07 -19.22 0.76
N SER A 60 -7.52 -19.54 -0.41
CA SER A 60 -6.08 -19.55 -0.68
C SER A 60 -5.47 -18.15 -0.84
N LEU A 61 -6.31 -17.11 -0.93
CA LEU A 61 -5.84 -15.73 -1.08
C LEU A 61 -4.90 -15.33 0.07
N ARG A 62 -3.89 -14.56 -0.28
CA ARG A 62 -2.94 -13.92 0.63
C ARG A 62 -2.92 -12.43 0.33
N LEU A 63 -4.02 -11.76 0.72
CA LEU A 63 -4.22 -10.36 0.41
C LEU A 63 -3.17 -9.48 1.06
N LYS A 64 -2.67 -8.52 0.31
CA LYS A 64 -1.69 -7.51 0.73
C LYS A 64 -2.20 -6.10 0.59
N ALA A 65 -2.98 -5.82 -0.46
CA ALA A 65 -3.47 -4.49 -0.71
C ALA A 65 -4.87 -4.52 -1.34
N ILE A 66 -5.55 -3.39 -1.23
CA ILE A 66 -6.87 -3.15 -1.78
C ILE A 66 -6.96 -1.73 -2.34
N ASN A 67 -7.55 -1.60 -3.52
CA ASN A 67 -7.92 -0.31 -4.07
C ASN A 67 -9.36 -0.35 -4.60
N TYR A 68 -10.22 0.50 -4.05
CA TYR A 68 -11.61 0.57 -4.46
C TYR A 68 -11.76 1.41 -5.74
N LEU A 69 -12.55 0.90 -6.70
CA LEU A 69 -12.80 1.52 -8.00
C LEU A 69 -14.18 2.18 -8.00
N TYR A 70 -14.20 3.48 -7.82
CA TYR A 70 -15.45 4.26 -7.71
C TYR A 70 -16.39 4.06 -8.90
N GLU A 71 -15.84 4.01 -10.11
CA GLU A 71 -16.63 3.95 -11.34
C GLU A 71 -17.35 2.62 -11.54
N THR A 72 -16.84 1.54 -10.98
CA THR A 72 -17.36 0.18 -11.20
C THR A 72 -17.90 -0.46 -9.94
N ASN A 73 -17.88 0.25 -8.80
CA ASN A 73 -18.31 -0.25 -7.50
C ASN A 73 -17.66 -1.60 -7.14
N THR A 74 -16.39 -1.75 -7.46
CA THR A 74 -15.61 -2.96 -7.23
C THR A 74 -14.25 -2.59 -6.65
N ALA A 75 -13.56 -3.56 -6.07
CA ALA A 75 -12.19 -3.38 -5.62
C ALA A 75 -11.22 -4.22 -6.47
N LEU A 76 -10.03 -3.67 -6.69
CA LEU A 76 -8.85 -4.45 -7.02
C LEU A 76 -8.21 -4.95 -5.72
N LEU A 77 -7.84 -6.21 -5.72
CA LEU A 77 -7.15 -6.87 -4.62
C LEU A 77 -5.81 -7.38 -5.12
N LEU A 78 -4.76 -7.11 -4.38
CA LEU A 78 -3.45 -7.70 -4.60
C LEU A 78 -3.27 -8.86 -3.62
N SER A 79 -2.97 -10.04 -4.15
CA SER A 79 -2.61 -11.23 -3.39
C SER A 79 -1.19 -11.66 -3.73
N ILE A 80 -0.45 -12.15 -2.73
CA ILE A 80 0.88 -12.73 -2.96
C ILE A 80 0.81 -14.21 -2.67
N GLU A 81 0.97 -15.02 -3.71
CA GLU A 81 0.91 -16.46 -3.64
C GLU A 81 2.15 -17.06 -4.29
N ASN A 82 2.90 -17.87 -3.53
CA ASN A 82 4.14 -18.49 -4.02
C ASN A 82 5.14 -17.50 -4.63
N GLY A 83 5.27 -16.31 -4.04
CA GLY A 83 6.16 -15.25 -4.51
C GLY A 83 5.70 -14.50 -5.75
N LYS A 84 4.48 -14.78 -6.24
CA LYS A 84 3.88 -14.07 -7.38
C LYS A 84 2.84 -13.07 -6.91
N MET A 85 2.79 -11.91 -7.55
CA MET A 85 1.75 -10.93 -7.35
C MET A 85 0.56 -11.23 -8.26
N LEU A 86 -0.59 -11.51 -7.67
CA LEU A 86 -1.82 -11.86 -8.36
C LEU A 86 -2.86 -10.75 -8.16
N LEU A 87 -3.44 -10.28 -9.25
CA LEU A 87 -4.52 -9.30 -9.21
C LEU A 87 -5.88 -9.98 -9.33
N TYR A 88 -6.78 -9.54 -8.48
CA TYR A 88 -8.18 -9.97 -8.46
C TYR A 88 -9.11 -8.76 -8.48
N LYS A 89 -10.31 -8.99 -8.96
CA LYS A 89 -11.44 -8.05 -8.86
C LYS A 89 -12.48 -8.64 -7.93
N CYS A 90 -13.03 -7.83 -7.02
CA CYS A 90 -14.02 -8.24 -6.06
C CYS A 90 -15.11 -7.17 -5.91
N THR A 91 -16.37 -7.58 -5.88
CA THR A 91 -17.50 -6.67 -5.57
C THR A 91 -17.99 -6.97 -4.17
N PHE A 92 -17.97 -5.95 -3.32
CA PHE A 92 -18.55 -6.01 -2.00
C PHE A 92 -20.04 -5.64 -2.06
N GLY A 93 -20.86 -6.41 -1.39
CA GLY A 93 -22.31 -6.22 -1.31
C GLY A 93 -22.83 -6.79 -0.01
N ASP A 94 -24.07 -7.26 -0.03
CA ASP A 94 -24.73 -7.81 1.17
C ASP A 94 -24.14 -9.16 1.60
N THR A 95 -23.50 -9.88 0.68
CA THR A 95 -22.83 -11.13 1.02
C THR A 95 -21.57 -10.90 1.84
N LYS A 96 -21.40 -11.64 2.93
CA LYS A 96 -20.17 -11.63 3.73
C LYS A 96 -19.05 -12.52 3.18
N LYS A 97 -19.33 -13.24 2.09
CA LYS A 97 -18.38 -14.14 1.40
C LYS A 97 -18.32 -13.83 -0.10
N PRO A 98 -17.86 -12.64 -0.50
CA PRO A 98 -17.76 -12.31 -1.90
C PRO A 98 -16.67 -13.14 -2.58
N SER A 99 -16.85 -13.43 -3.87
CA SER A 99 -15.88 -14.11 -4.70
C SER A 99 -14.97 -13.11 -5.40
N ALA A 100 -13.66 -13.34 -5.30
CA ALA A 100 -12.69 -12.63 -6.09
C ALA A 100 -12.49 -13.33 -7.44
N VAL A 101 -12.48 -12.55 -8.51
CA VAL A 101 -12.24 -13.00 -9.88
C VAL A 101 -10.79 -12.69 -10.23
N TYR A 102 -10.02 -13.71 -10.58
CA TYR A 102 -8.64 -13.57 -11.02
C TYR A 102 -8.55 -12.80 -12.34
N LEU A 103 -7.71 -11.77 -12.37
CA LEU A 103 -7.48 -10.93 -13.54
C LEU A 103 -6.16 -11.25 -14.24
N GLY A 104 -5.14 -11.63 -13.50
CA GLY A 104 -3.82 -11.93 -14.04
C GLY A 104 -2.70 -11.80 -13.01
N THR A 105 -1.51 -12.20 -13.44
CA THR A 105 -0.27 -12.05 -12.66
C THR A 105 0.45 -10.78 -13.10
N ILE A 106 1.00 -10.05 -12.14
CA ILE A 106 1.93 -8.96 -12.38
C ILE A 106 3.30 -9.32 -11.82
N GLU A 107 4.36 -8.97 -12.56
CA GLU A 107 5.74 -9.27 -12.18
C GLU A 107 6.31 -8.14 -11.33
N ASN A 108 7.08 -8.50 -10.31
CA ASN A 108 7.79 -7.56 -9.42
C ASN A 108 9.30 -7.76 -9.51
N PRO A 109 9.95 -7.25 -10.55
CA PRO A 109 11.35 -7.52 -10.80
C PRO A 109 12.25 -6.97 -9.68
N GLY A 110 12.91 -7.89 -8.99
CA GLY A 110 13.93 -7.58 -7.99
C GLY A 110 13.42 -7.05 -6.64
N GLN A 111 12.11 -7.07 -6.39
CA GLN A 111 11.54 -6.60 -5.13
C GLN A 111 10.69 -7.69 -4.46
N PRO A 112 11.04 -8.12 -3.26
CA PRO A 112 10.36 -9.25 -2.62
C PRO A 112 9.01 -8.91 -1.97
N VAL A 113 8.77 -7.65 -1.62
CA VAL A 113 7.60 -7.25 -0.83
C VAL A 113 6.86 -6.10 -1.51
N SER A 114 5.59 -6.32 -1.84
CA SER A 114 4.68 -5.24 -2.20
C SER A 114 3.88 -4.84 -0.96
N GLN A 115 3.70 -3.54 -0.76
CA GLN A 115 3.02 -2.98 0.39
C GLN A 115 1.62 -2.50 0.05
N ASP A 116 1.48 -1.74 -1.05
CA ASP A 116 0.20 -1.14 -1.40
C ASP A 116 0.03 -1.00 -2.90
N ILE A 117 -1.22 -0.80 -3.32
CA ILE A 117 -1.60 -0.52 -4.71
C ILE A 117 -2.48 0.71 -4.81
N PHE A 118 -2.30 1.45 -5.88
CA PHE A 118 -3.20 2.51 -6.30
C PHE A 118 -3.52 2.37 -7.78
N TYR A 119 -4.81 2.40 -8.12
CA TYR A 119 -5.27 2.35 -9.52
C TYR A 119 -6.12 3.57 -9.86
N HIS A 120 -5.90 4.09 -11.03
CA HIS A 120 -6.75 5.10 -11.64
C HIS A 120 -6.93 4.76 -13.13
N ASN A 121 -8.16 4.84 -13.65
CA ASN A 121 -8.49 4.43 -15.02
C ASN A 121 -7.66 5.13 -16.11
N LYS A 122 -7.29 6.40 -15.88
CA LYS A 122 -6.45 7.18 -16.79
C LYS A 122 -4.96 6.89 -16.63
N TYR A 123 -4.50 6.64 -15.40
CA TYR A 123 -3.08 6.62 -15.07
C TYR A 123 -2.52 5.22 -14.81
N GLY A 124 -3.36 4.19 -14.85
CA GLY A 124 -2.94 2.80 -14.65
C GLY A 124 -2.82 2.38 -13.18
N LEU A 125 -2.14 1.27 -12.96
CA LEU A 125 -1.88 0.69 -11.65
C LEU A 125 -0.47 1.06 -11.17
N PHE A 126 -0.38 1.55 -9.96
CA PHE A 126 0.86 1.74 -9.24
C PHE A 126 0.96 0.73 -8.10
N VAL A 127 2.12 0.11 -7.95
CA VAL A 127 2.42 -0.83 -6.86
C VAL A 127 3.62 -0.31 -6.10
N GLY A 128 3.41 -0.01 -4.83
CA GLY A 128 4.47 0.32 -3.90
C GLY A 128 5.17 -0.94 -3.41
N THR A 129 6.49 -0.98 -3.49
CA THR A 129 7.30 -2.12 -3.04
C THR A 129 8.43 -1.66 -2.15
N CYS A 130 8.79 -2.48 -1.16
CA CYS A 130 9.96 -2.26 -0.33
C CYS A 130 10.87 -3.50 -0.31
N ASN A 131 12.14 -3.30 -0.01
CA ASN A 131 13.09 -4.39 0.18
C ASN A 131 13.36 -4.64 1.66
N ALA A 132 12.43 -5.35 2.31
CA ALA A 132 12.49 -5.63 3.74
C ALA A 132 13.76 -6.43 4.17
N ASN A 133 14.32 -7.24 3.26
CA ASN A 133 15.48 -8.08 3.59
C ASN A 133 16.76 -7.28 3.86
N LEU A 134 16.83 -6.08 3.40
CA LEU A 134 18.01 -5.26 3.55
C LEU A 134 17.99 -4.46 4.88
N ALA A 135 16.82 -4.14 5.39
CA ALA A 135 16.67 -3.55 6.72
C ALA A 135 17.19 -4.49 7.82
N ALA A 136 16.99 -5.81 7.67
CA ALA A 136 17.51 -6.82 8.59
C ALA A 136 19.04 -6.92 8.61
N GLN A 137 19.74 -6.39 7.61
CA GLN A 137 21.20 -6.47 7.47
C GLN A 137 21.93 -5.21 7.95
N ASN A 138 21.26 -4.27 8.62
CA ASN A 138 21.81 -2.95 8.99
C ASN A 138 22.36 -2.13 7.81
N VAL A 139 22.03 -2.49 6.61
CA VAL A 139 22.29 -1.69 5.43
C VAL A 139 21.12 -0.73 5.26
N VAL A 140 21.38 0.56 5.25
CA VAL A 140 20.36 1.57 4.92
C VAL A 140 19.90 1.30 3.50
N THR A 141 18.84 0.55 3.36
CA THR A 141 18.29 0.29 2.04
C THR A 141 17.21 1.25 1.73
N THR A 142 17.55 1.92 0.83
CA THR A 142 16.88 3.04 0.29
C THR A 142 16.11 2.70 -0.99
N LYS A 143 16.09 1.45 -1.40
CA LYS A 143 15.42 1.05 -2.64
C LYS A 143 13.97 0.64 -2.36
N ASN A 144 13.13 1.63 -2.14
CA ASN A 144 11.71 1.46 -2.34
C ASN A 144 11.41 1.80 -3.80
N THR A 145 10.57 1.02 -4.42
CA THR A 145 10.23 1.20 -5.83
C THR A 145 8.74 1.34 -5.99
N LEU A 146 8.33 2.31 -6.76
CA LEU A 146 6.97 2.47 -7.22
C LEU A 146 6.91 1.98 -8.67
N LEU A 147 6.24 0.86 -8.91
CA LEU A 147 6.12 0.23 -10.21
C LEU A 147 4.80 0.62 -10.86
N HIS A 148 4.83 0.91 -12.16
CA HIS A 148 3.64 1.22 -12.95
C HIS A 148 3.29 0.10 -13.93
N TYR A 149 1.98 -0.19 -14.06
CA TYR A 149 1.45 -1.20 -14.96
C TYR A 149 0.25 -0.67 -15.74
N ASP A 150 0.26 -0.86 -17.06
CA ASP A 150 -0.92 -0.63 -17.90
C ASP A 150 -1.84 -1.86 -17.84
N LEU A 151 -2.89 -1.81 -17.03
CA LEU A 151 -3.81 -2.93 -16.88
C LEU A 151 -4.59 -3.30 -18.15
N LYS A 152 -4.58 -2.47 -19.19
CA LYS A 152 -5.16 -2.85 -20.50
C LYS A 152 -4.41 -4.02 -21.14
N LYS A 153 -3.14 -4.22 -20.76
CA LYS A 153 -2.29 -5.32 -21.21
C LYS A 153 -2.40 -6.57 -20.31
N LEU A 154 -3.14 -6.50 -19.20
CA LEU A 154 -3.27 -7.61 -18.26
C LEU A 154 -4.02 -8.78 -18.89
N SER A 155 -3.52 -9.98 -18.66
CA SER A 155 -4.08 -11.22 -19.18
C SER A 155 -3.96 -12.34 -18.14
N THR A 156 -4.91 -13.26 -18.15
CA THR A 156 -4.83 -14.47 -17.31
C THR A 156 -3.82 -15.52 -17.84
N LYS A 157 -3.31 -15.31 -19.06
CA LYS A 157 -2.41 -16.28 -19.75
C LYS A 157 -0.94 -15.89 -19.65
N THR A 158 -0.65 -14.61 -19.51
CA THR A 158 0.73 -14.08 -19.51
C THR A 158 0.90 -13.09 -18.36
N SER A 159 2.06 -13.15 -17.71
CA SER A 159 2.40 -12.15 -16.69
C SER A 159 2.62 -10.79 -17.31
N LEU A 160 2.14 -9.75 -16.63
CA LEU A 160 2.33 -8.36 -17.00
C LEU A 160 3.56 -7.80 -16.27
N TYR A 161 4.51 -7.30 -17.04
CA TYR A 161 5.68 -6.59 -16.50
C TYR A 161 5.37 -5.11 -16.29
N PRO A 162 6.06 -4.42 -15.37
CA PRO A 162 5.91 -2.98 -15.22
C PRO A 162 6.40 -2.27 -16.48
N ASP A 163 5.67 -1.22 -16.88
CA ASP A 163 6.08 -0.36 -18.01
C ASP A 163 7.28 0.51 -17.62
N PHE A 164 7.30 0.97 -16.37
CA PHE A 164 8.40 1.73 -15.76
C PHE A 164 8.33 1.64 -14.23
N GLY A 165 9.36 2.11 -13.56
CA GLY A 165 9.42 2.19 -12.11
C GLY A 165 10.22 3.40 -11.64
N PHE A 166 9.83 3.92 -10.49
CA PHE A 166 10.56 4.96 -9.78
C PHE A 166 11.29 4.34 -8.60
N VAL A 167 12.58 4.58 -8.49
CA VAL A 167 13.35 4.20 -7.30
C VAL A 167 13.43 5.41 -6.39
N THR A 168 13.00 5.25 -5.16
CA THR A 168 13.14 6.26 -4.13
C THR A 168 14.41 6.00 -3.34
N ASN A 169 15.36 6.91 -3.43
CA ASN A 169 16.56 6.89 -2.62
C ASN A 169 16.40 7.88 -1.46
N MET A 170 16.56 7.39 -0.24
CA MET A 170 16.64 8.28 0.93
C MET A 170 18.06 8.80 1.10
N PRO A 171 18.25 10.05 1.54
CA PRO A 171 19.55 10.50 1.98
C PRO A 171 20.02 9.69 3.20
N ALA A 172 21.31 9.54 3.38
CA ALA A 172 21.85 8.76 4.51
C ALA A 172 21.51 9.35 5.88
N LYS A 173 21.17 10.64 5.93
CA LYS A 173 20.82 11.37 7.17
C LYS A 173 19.65 12.31 6.89
N ASN A 174 18.83 12.55 7.92
CA ASN A 174 17.83 13.61 7.90
C ASN A 174 18.44 15.01 8.09
N ALA A 175 17.60 16.05 8.09
CA ALA A 175 18.05 17.44 8.26
C ALA A 175 18.73 17.70 9.64
N GLU A 176 18.35 16.93 10.66
CA GLU A 176 18.92 17.00 12.02
C GLU A 176 20.22 16.17 12.16
N GLY A 177 20.70 15.55 11.07
CA GLY A 177 21.92 14.75 11.07
C GLY A 177 21.77 13.33 11.63
N GLN A 178 20.53 12.89 11.92
CA GLN A 178 20.24 11.53 12.38
C GLN A 178 20.37 10.54 11.22
N VAL A 179 20.92 9.37 11.50
CA VAL A 179 21.14 8.32 10.49
C VAL A 179 19.87 7.50 10.30
N TYR A 180 19.41 7.38 9.06
CA TYR A 180 18.33 6.46 8.72
C TYR A 180 18.78 5.01 8.90
N ASN A 181 17.96 4.21 9.58
CA ASN A 181 18.22 2.78 9.78
C ASN A 181 17.37 1.91 8.85
N SER A 182 16.13 2.29 8.63
CA SER A 182 15.23 1.65 7.68
C SER A 182 14.26 2.65 7.08
N PHE A 183 13.77 2.33 5.91
CA PHE A 183 12.81 3.11 5.17
C PHE A 183 11.93 2.14 4.37
N GLU A 184 10.66 2.10 4.68
CA GLU A 184 9.68 1.23 4.03
C GLU A 184 8.54 2.06 3.45
N LEU A 185 8.29 1.91 2.16
CA LEU A 185 7.12 2.49 1.51
C LEU A 185 5.90 1.68 1.93
N GLU A 186 4.94 2.34 2.59
CA GLU A 186 3.77 1.70 3.17
C GLU A 186 2.51 1.90 2.34
N SER A 187 2.37 3.06 1.71
CA SER A 187 1.18 3.38 0.92
C SER A 187 1.49 4.30 -0.24
N VAL A 188 0.67 4.23 -1.27
CA VAL A 188 0.74 5.06 -2.47
C VAL A 188 -0.64 5.58 -2.85
N ALA A 189 -0.72 6.85 -3.22
CA ALA A 189 -1.93 7.49 -3.70
C ALA A 189 -1.63 8.56 -4.75
N LEU A 190 -2.63 8.91 -5.56
CA LEU A 190 -2.56 10.05 -6.46
C LEU A 190 -3.45 11.17 -5.92
N ASP A 191 -2.88 12.35 -5.73
CA ASP A 191 -3.68 13.55 -5.60
C ASP A 191 -4.25 13.93 -6.97
N THR A 192 -5.53 13.70 -7.14
CA THR A 192 -6.22 13.95 -8.41
C THR A 192 -6.31 15.44 -8.77
N ASN A 193 -6.17 16.34 -7.81
CA ASN A 193 -6.18 17.78 -8.05
C ASN A 193 -4.83 18.27 -8.58
N THR A 194 -3.75 17.89 -7.92
CA THR A 194 -2.39 18.31 -8.29
C THR A 194 -1.73 17.39 -9.29
N LYS A 195 -2.30 16.22 -9.57
CA LYS A 195 -1.75 15.15 -10.42
C LYS A 195 -0.40 14.62 -9.91
N LYS A 196 -0.16 14.71 -8.60
CA LYS A 196 1.07 14.25 -7.97
C LYS A 196 0.85 12.93 -7.27
N LEU A 197 1.75 11.99 -7.46
CA LEU A 197 1.80 10.80 -6.62
C LEU A 197 2.32 11.17 -5.24
N ALA A 198 1.72 10.58 -4.24
CA ALA A 198 2.13 10.67 -2.86
C ALA A 198 2.43 9.27 -2.32
N ALA A 199 3.41 9.16 -1.48
CA ALA A 199 3.71 7.93 -0.75
C ALA A 199 3.88 8.22 0.73
N VAL A 200 3.37 7.32 1.56
CA VAL A 200 3.64 7.29 3.00
C VAL A 200 4.69 6.22 3.24
N CYS A 201 5.65 6.54 4.06
CA CYS A 201 6.75 5.65 4.39
C CYS A 201 6.94 5.56 5.89
N ASN A 202 7.23 4.37 6.37
CA ASN A 202 7.72 4.17 7.72
C ASN A 202 9.24 4.36 7.71
N VAL A 203 9.73 5.23 8.59
CA VAL A 203 11.15 5.58 8.68
C VAL A 203 11.64 5.34 10.09
N ASN A 204 12.69 4.53 10.24
CA ASN A 204 13.38 4.37 11.51
C ASN A 204 14.72 5.11 11.47
N VAL A 205 14.98 5.94 12.46
CA VAL A 205 16.22 6.71 12.59
C VAL A 205 16.95 6.37 13.87
N LYS A 206 18.28 6.44 13.82
CA LYS A 206 19.16 6.42 14.98
C LYS A 206 19.65 7.84 15.24
N LYS A 207 19.78 8.22 16.53
CA LYS A 207 20.39 9.52 16.89
C LYS A 207 21.85 9.58 16.45
N SER A 208 22.56 8.44 16.52
CA SER A 208 23.92 8.29 16.04
C SER A 208 24.18 6.85 15.60
N ASN A 209 25.32 6.58 14.95
CA ASN A 209 25.69 5.21 14.56
C ASN A 209 25.90 4.27 15.75
N SER A 210 26.24 4.80 16.92
CA SER A 210 26.43 4.03 18.16
C SER A 210 25.14 3.85 18.97
N ASP A 211 24.07 4.54 18.61
CA ASP A 211 22.80 4.44 19.32
C ASP A 211 22.02 3.17 18.87
N THR A 212 21.59 2.39 19.84
CA THR A 212 20.74 1.20 19.61
C THR A 212 19.24 1.56 19.63
N THR A 213 18.89 2.75 20.10
CA THR A 213 17.51 3.20 20.19
C THR A 213 17.05 3.71 18.84
N LEU A 214 16.00 3.10 18.29
CA LEU A 214 15.33 3.52 17.08
C LEU A 214 14.16 4.44 17.43
N VAL A 215 14.03 5.52 16.68
CA VAL A 215 12.84 6.35 16.69
C VAL A 215 12.10 6.08 15.38
N SER A 216 10.88 5.58 15.48
CA SER A 216 10.01 5.38 14.34
C SER A 216 9.28 6.68 14.00
N MET A 217 9.26 7.05 12.74
CA MET A 217 8.58 8.23 12.22
C MET A 217 7.87 7.87 10.92
N ASP A 218 6.69 8.46 10.70
CA ASP A 218 6.03 8.39 9.41
C ASP A 218 6.50 9.55 8.54
N GLY A 219 6.91 9.24 7.34
CA GLY A 219 7.32 10.21 6.33
C GLY A 219 6.29 10.31 5.22
N PHE A 220 5.97 11.53 4.82
CA PHE A 220 5.15 11.79 3.64
C PHE A 220 6.03 12.32 2.51
N PHE A 221 5.98 11.64 1.37
CA PHE A 221 6.72 12.02 0.17
C PHE A 221 5.74 12.33 -0.95
N GLN A 222 5.91 13.48 -1.56
CA GLN A 222 5.20 13.87 -2.75
C GLN A 222 6.15 13.88 -3.93
N TYR A 223 5.89 13.07 -4.95
CA TYR A 223 6.65 13.07 -6.19
C TYR A 223 6.25 14.28 -7.02
N ASN A 224 7.19 15.20 -7.24
CA ASN A 224 6.98 16.35 -8.09
C ASN A 224 6.98 15.90 -9.55
N THR A 225 5.81 15.83 -10.16
CA THR A 225 5.59 15.54 -11.58
C THR A 225 5.88 14.13 -12.04
N ILE A 226 4.83 13.33 -12.12
CA ILE A 226 4.75 12.34 -13.19
C ILE A 226 4.03 13.06 -14.32
N GLU A 227 4.75 13.56 -15.30
CA GLU A 227 4.16 13.95 -16.57
C GLU A 227 3.78 12.64 -17.27
N PHE A 228 2.51 12.29 -17.18
CA PHE A 228 1.96 11.24 -18.03
C PHE A 228 1.83 11.83 -19.43
N ILE A 229 2.71 11.45 -20.32
CA ILE A 229 2.66 11.75 -21.75
C ILE A 229 1.50 11.01 -22.39
#